data_7d02dff11ff3b12cb91a5326785c803c
#
_entry.id   7d02dff11ff3b12cb91a5326785c803c
#
_cell.length_a   1.000
_cell.length_b   1.000
_cell.length_c   1.000
_cell.angle_alpha   90.00
_cell.angle_beta   90.00
_cell.angle_gamma   90.00
#
_symmetry.space_group_name_H-M   'P 1'
#
loop_
_entity.id
_entity.type
_entity.pdbx_description
1 polymer ?
#
loop_
_entity_poly.entity_id
_entity_poly.type
_entity_poly.pdbx_seq_one_letter_code
_entity_poly.pdbx_strand_id
1 'polypeptide(L)'
;LSHGDHNHYFFKKDLTADQIKAAQDHLKGANTATPNPAHDDDHDEDHHGHHHDEDHDHGFDANRVISEDEQGFVMSHGDHNHYFFKKDLTAEQIKAAQDHLKTHHDAEPVKPLAKTVESFSRDASDEEKIAYISKTYGVPLEAIRISNGFFVFGNPDQAYDPTHIHPYAVRKEHVRISLQTGNPELDFLNELYTTALRDGVSPYSLQVENGSFVIPHGDHNHYIKVQTKGYEVALKNKIPALQSNYQPGAFDEKAVLEKVDQLLADSRSIYKDKPIEQRQIELALGQFTENMKKLATNSTAGYLATLD
;
A
#
# COMPACT_ATOMS: atom_id res chain seq x y z
N LEU A 1 5.48 20.65 8.57
CA LEU A 1 4.93 21.98 8.31
C LEU A 1 3.52 21.84 7.75
N SER A 2 2.56 22.47 8.39
CA SER A 2 1.17 22.54 7.93
C SER A 2 0.99 23.66 6.88
N HIS A 3 0.26 23.37 5.81
CA HIS A 3 -0.06 24.36 4.78
C HIS A 3 -1.50 24.15 4.29
N GLY A 4 -2.43 24.95 4.81
CA GLY A 4 -3.86 24.82 4.49
C GLY A 4 -4.44 23.51 5.02
N ASP A 5 -4.90 22.68 4.11
CA ASP A 5 -5.58 21.39 4.36
C ASP A 5 -4.63 20.17 4.36
N HIS A 6 -3.32 20.38 4.19
CA HIS A 6 -2.35 19.31 4.16
C HIS A 6 -1.04 19.64 4.87
N ASN A 7 -0.28 18.60 5.23
CA ASN A 7 0.98 18.70 5.94
C ASN A 7 2.14 18.28 5.03
N HIS A 8 3.23 19.03 5.07
CA HIS A 8 4.48 18.68 4.42
C HIS A 8 5.47 18.14 5.46
N TYR A 9 6.11 17.03 5.12
CA TYR A 9 7.18 16.45 5.90
C TYR A 9 8.52 16.73 5.23
N PHE A 10 9.50 17.21 6.01
CA PHE A 10 10.86 17.49 5.56
C PHE A 10 11.85 16.71 6.42
N PHE A 11 12.76 15.99 5.78
CA PHE A 11 13.85 15.33 6.51
C PHE A 11 14.83 16.37 7.03
N LYS A 12 15.30 16.23 8.27
CA LYS A 12 16.29 17.15 8.86
C LYS A 12 17.58 17.21 8.06
N LYS A 13 17.97 16.12 7.39
CA LYS A 13 19.16 16.06 6.51
C LYS A 13 19.07 16.97 5.29
N ASP A 14 17.85 17.30 4.85
CA ASP A 14 17.58 18.12 3.67
C ASP A 14 17.34 19.60 4.02
N LEU A 15 17.44 19.93 5.32
CA LEU A 15 17.26 21.27 5.86
C LEU A 15 18.60 21.85 6.33
N THR A 16 18.77 23.16 6.17
CA THR A 16 19.89 23.87 6.76
C THR A 16 19.78 23.93 8.28
N ALA A 17 20.91 24.18 8.96
CA ALA A 17 20.93 24.33 10.41
C ALA A 17 19.98 25.44 10.90
N ASP A 18 19.88 26.55 10.16
CA ASP A 18 18.98 27.67 10.47
C ASP A 18 17.49 27.29 10.31
N GLN A 19 17.16 26.50 9.27
CA GLN A 19 15.79 25.98 9.06
C GLN A 19 15.38 25.02 10.15
N ILE A 20 16.29 24.11 10.58
CA ILE A 20 16.06 23.19 11.69
C ILE A 20 15.82 23.97 12.98
N LYS A 21 16.68 24.96 13.26
CA LYS A 21 16.55 25.82 14.44
C LYS A 21 15.24 26.59 14.47
N ALA A 22 14.87 27.23 13.36
CA ALA A 22 13.61 27.96 13.24
C ALA A 22 12.38 27.07 13.49
N ALA A 23 12.36 25.85 12.94
CA ALA A 23 11.29 24.89 13.18
C ALA A 23 11.22 24.46 14.66
N GLN A 24 12.36 24.21 15.31
CA GLN A 24 12.43 23.85 16.72
C GLN A 24 11.98 25.01 17.63
N ASP A 25 12.36 26.24 17.32
CA ASP A 25 11.96 27.42 18.09
C ASP A 25 10.44 27.70 17.93
N HIS A 26 9.87 27.45 16.74
CA HIS A 26 8.42 27.52 16.52
C HIS A 26 7.65 26.49 17.37
N LEU A 27 8.12 25.25 17.43
CA LEU A 27 7.51 24.19 18.25
C LEU A 27 7.59 24.50 19.76
N LYS A 28 8.68 25.15 20.22
CA LYS A 28 8.80 25.59 21.60
C LYS A 28 7.85 26.74 21.93
N GLY A 29 7.66 27.68 20.99
CA GLY A 29 6.73 28.82 21.15
C GLY A 29 5.27 28.42 21.18
N ALA A 30 4.88 27.35 20.47
CA ALA A 30 3.50 26.85 20.46
C ALA A 30 3.04 26.27 21.81
N ASN A 31 3.97 25.90 22.71
CA ASN A 31 3.68 25.36 24.02
C ASN A 31 3.53 26.43 25.15
N THR A 32 3.58 27.72 24.83
CA THR A 32 3.54 28.83 25.83
C THR A 32 2.37 29.77 25.63
N ALA A 33 1.28 29.37 25.00
CA ALA A 33 0.06 30.19 24.95
C ALA A 33 -0.72 30.08 26.25
N THR A 34 -0.59 31.07 27.11
CA THR A 34 -1.45 31.31 28.28
C THR A 34 -2.84 31.75 27.84
N PRO A 35 -3.89 31.40 28.60
CA PRO A 35 -5.25 31.77 28.24
C PRO A 35 -5.53 33.25 28.54
N ASN A 36 -6.16 33.93 27.62
CA ASN A 36 -6.68 35.29 27.81
C ASN A 36 -8.17 35.23 28.18
N PRO A 37 -8.64 36.12 29.08
CA PRO A 37 -9.96 35.97 29.73
C PRO A 37 -11.09 36.58 28.94
N ALA A 38 -12.22 35.92 29.03
CA ALA A 38 -13.62 36.29 28.94
C ALA A 38 -14.05 37.51 28.10
N HIS A 39 -14.90 37.27 27.14
CA HIS A 39 -16.04 38.12 26.83
C HIS A 39 -17.30 37.26 26.69
N ASP A 40 -18.29 37.55 27.54
CA ASP A 40 -19.66 37.09 27.48
C ASP A 40 -20.32 37.68 26.24
N ASP A 41 -21.04 36.86 25.49
CA ASP A 41 -22.31 37.23 24.88
C ASP A 41 -23.06 35.97 24.44
N ASP A 42 -24.27 35.83 25.00
CA ASP A 42 -25.26 34.81 24.73
C ASP A 42 -25.72 34.82 23.26
N HIS A 43 -25.75 33.63 22.63
CA HIS A 43 -26.80 33.28 21.68
C HIS A 43 -26.89 31.73 21.57
N ASP A 44 -28.00 31.23 22.09
CA ASP A 44 -28.53 29.90 21.81
C ASP A 44 -28.84 29.77 20.33
N GLU A 45 -28.31 28.72 19.66
CA GLU A 45 -29.03 28.02 18.60
C GLU A 45 -28.42 26.60 18.43
N ASP A 46 -29.27 25.60 18.67
CA ASP A 46 -29.04 24.18 18.43
C ASP A 46 -28.69 23.91 16.97
N HIS A 47 -27.46 23.51 16.71
CA HIS A 47 -27.11 22.73 15.54
C HIS A 47 -26.33 21.50 15.95
N HIS A 48 -27.01 20.35 15.94
CA HIS A 48 -26.38 19.05 15.89
C HIS A 48 -25.52 18.97 14.61
N GLY A 49 -24.32 19.50 14.67
CA GLY A 49 -23.27 19.22 13.72
C GLY A 49 -22.65 17.88 14.07
N HIS A 50 -22.88 16.86 13.26
CA HIS A 50 -21.99 15.69 13.23
C HIS A 50 -20.62 16.19 12.79
N HIS A 51 -19.76 16.49 13.75
CA HIS A 51 -18.33 16.56 13.51
C HIS A 51 -17.89 15.15 13.20
N HIS A 52 -17.74 14.81 11.91
CA HIS A 52 -16.78 13.83 11.49
C HIS A 52 -15.41 14.45 11.74
N ASP A 53 -14.91 14.31 12.97
CA ASP A 53 -13.49 14.40 13.21
C ASP A 53 -12.88 13.21 12.46
N GLU A 54 -12.47 13.45 11.20
CA GLU A 54 -11.54 12.58 10.50
C GLU A 54 -10.16 12.77 11.16
N ASP A 55 -10.07 12.46 12.44
CA ASP A 55 -8.80 12.06 13.03
C ASP A 55 -8.44 10.74 12.36
N HIS A 56 -7.53 10.81 11.39
CA HIS A 56 -6.83 9.65 10.87
C HIS A 56 -5.89 9.09 11.95
N ASP A 57 -6.47 8.86 13.12
CA ASP A 57 -5.87 8.02 14.13
C ASP A 57 -5.95 6.60 13.59
N HIS A 58 -4.82 6.02 13.25
CA HIS A 58 -4.69 4.59 12.95
C HIS A 58 -4.99 3.78 14.22
N GLY A 59 -5.96 4.27 14.99
CA GLY A 59 -6.49 3.69 16.17
C GLY A 59 -7.15 2.34 15.89
N PHE A 60 -7.29 1.56 16.94
CA PHE A 60 -7.94 0.27 16.90
C PHE A 60 -9.45 0.43 16.64
N ASP A 61 -9.93 -0.18 15.55
CA ASP A 61 -11.34 -0.28 15.20
C ASP A 61 -11.79 -1.75 15.29
N ALA A 62 -12.60 -2.06 16.29
CA ALA A 62 -13.13 -3.41 16.52
C ALA A 62 -13.90 -3.99 15.33
N ASN A 63 -14.55 -3.15 14.52
CA ASN A 63 -15.35 -3.58 13.36
C ASN A 63 -14.48 -4.01 12.15
N ARG A 64 -13.18 -3.72 12.21
CA ARG A 64 -12.21 -4.07 11.15
C ARG A 64 -11.32 -5.26 11.55
N VAL A 65 -11.56 -5.83 12.70
CA VAL A 65 -10.82 -7.01 13.18
C VAL A 65 -11.21 -8.24 12.38
N ILE A 66 -10.19 -8.96 11.87
CA ILE A 66 -10.38 -10.14 10.98
C ILE A 66 -9.82 -11.43 11.57
N SER A 67 -9.02 -11.35 12.63
CA SER A 67 -8.46 -12.51 13.31
C SER A 67 -8.03 -12.17 14.74
N GLU A 68 -8.03 -13.18 15.63
CA GLU A 68 -7.59 -13.08 17.00
C GLU A 68 -6.64 -14.24 17.35
N ASP A 69 -5.62 -13.97 18.14
CA ASP A 69 -4.83 -14.97 18.83
C ASP A 69 -4.77 -14.69 20.35
N GLU A 70 -3.95 -15.45 21.06
CA GLU A 70 -3.82 -15.27 22.53
C GLU A 70 -3.32 -13.87 22.89
N GLN A 71 -2.48 -13.24 22.06
CA GLN A 71 -1.78 -12.01 22.36
C GLN A 71 -2.39 -10.76 21.75
N GLY A 72 -3.21 -10.89 20.67
CA GLY A 72 -3.72 -9.72 19.97
C GLY A 72 -4.72 -10.01 18.85
N PHE A 73 -4.92 -9.00 18.05
CA PHE A 73 -5.85 -8.99 16.94
C PHE A 73 -5.16 -8.55 15.65
N VAL A 74 -5.54 -9.17 14.54
CA VAL A 74 -5.26 -8.65 13.20
C VAL A 74 -6.43 -7.77 12.78
N MET A 75 -6.15 -6.52 12.44
CA MET A 75 -7.11 -5.55 11.95
C MET A 75 -6.81 -5.20 10.51
N SER A 76 -7.83 -5.24 9.66
CA SER A 76 -7.72 -4.82 8.26
C SER A 76 -7.71 -3.29 8.12
N HIS A 77 -6.78 -2.78 7.35
CA HIS A 77 -6.68 -1.37 6.99
C HIS A 77 -6.71 -1.19 5.47
N GLY A 78 -7.81 -1.62 4.86
CA GLY A 78 -7.96 -1.60 3.42
C GLY A 78 -7.18 -2.73 2.74
N ASP A 79 -6.06 -2.41 2.13
CA ASP A 79 -5.20 -3.33 1.38
C ASP A 79 -4.12 -4.03 2.21
N HIS A 80 -3.87 -3.57 3.43
CA HIS A 80 -2.89 -4.15 4.35
C HIS A 80 -3.49 -4.37 5.74
N ASN A 81 -2.77 -5.10 6.60
CA ASN A 81 -3.25 -5.44 7.94
C ASN A 81 -2.22 -5.06 9.00
N HIS A 82 -2.71 -4.61 10.13
CA HIS A 82 -1.92 -4.34 11.34
C HIS A 82 -2.25 -5.32 12.44
N TYR A 83 -1.28 -5.54 13.34
CA TYR A 83 -1.45 -6.35 14.52
C TYR A 83 -1.48 -5.47 15.77
N PHE A 84 -2.50 -5.63 16.60
CA PHE A 84 -2.69 -4.92 17.83
C PHE A 84 -2.59 -5.86 19.02
N PHE A 85 -1.67 -5.60 19.95
CA PHE A 85 -1.55 -6.40 21.15
C PHE A 85 -2.69 -6.11 22.11
N LYS A 86 -3.30 -7.14 22.70
CA LYS A 86 -4.37 -6.99 23.73
C LYS A 86 -3.91 -6.18 24.93
N LYS A 87 -2.63 -6.26 25.29
CA LYS A 87 -2.06 -5.49 26.41
C LYS A 87 -2.13 -3.97 26.19
N ASP A 88 -2.23 -3.51 24.94
CA ASP A 88 -2.28 -2.11 24.56
C ASP A 88 -3.71 -1.61 24.31
N LEU A 89 -4.71 -2.49 24.51
CA LEU A 89 -6.13 -2.22 24.30
C LEU A 89 -6.89 -2.20 25.62
N THR A 90 -8.00 -1.45 25.64
CA THR A 90 -8.92 -1.48 26.77
C THR A 90 -9.77 -2.75 26.77
N ALA A 91 -10.35 -3.09 27.92
CA ALA A 91 -11.25 -4.24 28.04
C ALA A 91 -12.48 -4.11 27.15
N GLU A 92 -12.99 -2.90 26.94
CA GLU A 92 -14.10 -2.59 26.03
C GLU A 92 -13.73 -2.83 24.57
N GLN A 93 -12.53 -2.40 24.16
CA GLN A 93 -12.02 -2.63 22.80
C GLN A 93 -11.84 -4.12 22.52
N ILE A 94 -11.25 -4.87 23.46
CA ILE A 94 -11.08 -6.33 23.36
C ILE A 94 -12.44 -7.02 23.21
N LYS A 95 -13.39 -6.66 24.10
CA LYS A 95 -14.74 -7.24 24.05
C LYS A 95 -15.45 -6.93 22.74
N ALA A 96 -15.41 -5.69 22.27
CA ALA A 96 -16.02 -5.27 21.01
C ALA A 96 -15.44 -6.05 19.81
N ALA A 97 -14.12 -6.24 19.75
CA ALA A 97 -13.47 -7.04 18.73
C ALA A 97 -13.89 -8.51 18.76
N GLN A 98 -13.96 -9.10 19.95
CA GLN A 98 -14.40 -10.49 20.13
C GLN A 98 -15.87 -10.67 19.76
N ASP A 99 -16.73 -9.72 20.10
CA ASP A 99 -18.14 -9.75 19.73
C ASP A 99 -18.31 -9.58 18.21
N HIS A 100 -17.51 -8.72 17.59
CA HIS A 100 -17.47 -8.59 16.12
C HIS A 100 -17.07 -9.90 15.45
N LEU A 101 -15.99 -10.55 15.88
CA LEU A 101 -15.55 -11.83 15.33
C LEU A 101 -16.59 -12.97 15.51
N LYS A 102 -17.39 -12.96 16.58
CA LYS A 102 -18.46 -13.94 16.79
C LYS A 102 -19.64 -13.75 15.85
N THR A 103 -19.97 -12.50 15.53
CA THR A 103 -21.09 -12.14 14.64
C THR A 103 -20.74 -12.22 13.16
N HIS A 104 -19.47 -12.02 12.82
CA HIS A 104 -18.92 -12.09 11.48
C HIS A 104 -18.00 -13.31 11.32
N HIS A 105 -18.55 -14.50 11.62
CA HIS A 105 -17.84 -15.79 11.50
C HIS A 105 -17.46 -16.17 10.07
N ASP A 106 -17.90 -15.41 9.09
CA ASP A 106 -17.41 -15.50 7.73
C ASP A 106 -16.12 -14.66 7.62
N ALA A 107 -15.01 -15.25 8.10
CA ALA A 107 -13.71 -14.84 7.59
C ALA A 107 -13.87 -14.73 6.08
N GLU A 108 -13.63 -13.54 5.50
CA GLU A 108 -13.69 -13.40 4.04
C GLU A 108 -12.95 -14.59 3.44
N PRO A 109 -13.61 -15.41 2.61
CA PRO A 109 -12.97 -16.59 2.07
C PRO A 109 -11.70 -16.11 1.39
N VAL A 110 -10.56 -16.70 1.78
CA VAL A 110 -9.27 -16.40 1.17
C VAL A 110 -9.47 -16.49 -0.34
N LYS A 111 -9.47 -15.34 -1.01
CA LYS A 111 -9.63 -15.30 -2.47
C LYS A 111 -8.48 -16.10 -3.05
N PRO A 112 -8.74 -17.15 -3.84
CA PRO A 112 -7.67 -17.91 -4.48
C PRO A 112 -6.76 -16.95 -5.23
N LEU A 113 -5.46 -17.07 -5.03
CA LEU A 113 -4.49 -16.29 -5.79
C LEU A 113 -4.70 -16.54 -7.28
N ALA A 114 -4.60 -15.48 -8.08
CA ALA A 114 -4.67 -15.61 -9.52
C ALA A 114 -3.59 -16.59 -10.01
N LYS A 115 -3.91 -17.43 -10.99
CA LYS A 115 -2.94 -18.39 -11.58
C LYS A 115 -1.66 -17.72 -12.09
N THR A 116 -1.72 -16.41 -12.37
CA THR A 116 -0.59 -15.61 -12.82
C THR A 116 0.53 -15.49 -11.77
N VAL A 117 0.24 -15.69 -10.47
CA VAL A 117 1.29 -15.59 -9.43
C VAL A 117 2.38 -16.67 -9.58
N GLU A 118 2.05 -17.80 -10.16
CA GLU A 118 3.01 -18.89 -10.44
C GLU A 118 3.99 -18.54 -11.56
N SER A 119 3.68 -17.53 -12.37
CA SER A 119 4.55 -17.07 -13.44
C SER A 119 5.73 -16.23 -12.94
N PHE A 120 5.68 -15.71 -11.72
CA PHE A 120 6.74 -14.87 -11.15
C PHE A 120 7.20 -15.33 -9.75
N SER A 121 6.48 -16.25 -9.11
CA SER A 121 6.78 -16.70 -7.74
C SER A 121 6.41 -18.17 -7.56
N ARG A 122 6.93 -18.75 -6.49
CA ARG A 122 6.57 -20.10 -6.03
C ARG A 122 6.12 -20.05 -4.57
N ASP A 123 5.32 -21.01 -4.17
CA ASP A 123 5.03 -21.24 -2.77
C ASP A 123 6.23 -21.88 -2.04
N ALA A 124 6.23 -21.83 -0.72
CA ALA A 124 7.32 -22.31 0.11
C ALA A 124 6.83 -22.70 1.50
N SER A 125 7.71 -23.33 2.30
CA SER A 125 7.45 -23.59 3.71
C SER A 125 7.42 -22.29 4.53
N ASP A 126 6.85 -22.34 5.73
CA ASP A 126 6.82 -21.19 6.64
C ASP A 126 8.25 -20.73 6.99
N GLU A 127 9.18 -21.66 7.20
CA GLU A 127 10.58 -21.34 7.51
C GLU A 127 11.25 -20.58 6.37
N GLU A 128 11.03 -20.99 5.13
CA GLU A 128 11.58 -20.32 3.95
C GLU A 128 10.96 -18.95 3.76
N LYS A 129 9.64 -18.80 3.99
CA LYS A 129 8.94 -17.53 3.94
C LYS A 129 9.44 -16.57 5.03
N ILE A 130 9.65 -17.04 6.24
CA ILE A 130 10.21 -16.24 7.35
C ILE A 130 11.63 -15.78 7.01
N ALA A 131 12.47 -16.65 6.46
CA ALA A 131 13.81 -16.30 6.02
C ALA A 131 13.79 -15.23 4.91
N TYR A 132 12.85 -15.33 3.99
CA TYR A 132 12.64 -14.35 2.92
C TYR A 132 12.22 -12.98 3.47
N ILE A 133 11.27 -12.94 4.41
CA ILE A 133 10.85 -11.70 5.09
C ILE A 133 12.03 -11.09 5.85
N SER A 134 12.74 -11.89 6.64
CA SER A 134 13.91 -11.44 7.41
C SER A 134 14.96 -10.78 6.52
N LYS A 135 15.30 -11.41 5.40
CA LYS A 135 16.27 -10.87 4.44
C LYS A 135 15.77 -9.60 3.76
N THR A 136 14.49 -9.55 3.40
CA THR A 136 13.90 -8.43 2.67
C THR A 136 13.76 -7.17 3.54
N TYR A 137 13.27 -7.34 4.76
CA TYR A 137 13.00 -6.22 5.68
C TYR A 137 14.14 -5.93 6.66
N GLY A 138 15.13 -6.81 6.74
CA GLY A 138 16.22 -6.66 7.70
C GLY A 138 15.79 -6.89 9.16
N VAL A 139 14.74 -7.68 9.40
CA VAL A 139 14.28 -8.03 10.73
C VAL A 139 14.86 -9.38 11.16
N PRO A 140 15.18 -9.58 12.46
CA PRO A 140 15.63 -10.88 12.95
C PRO A 140 14.57 -11.97 12.75
N LEU A 141 15.01 -13.20 12.50
CA LEU A 141 14.09 -14.35 12.32
C LEU A 141 13.15 -14.53 13.51
N GLU A 142 13.67 -14.40 14.72
CA GLU A 142 12.90 -14.53 15.98
C GLU A 142 11.89 -13.39 16.20
N ALA A 143 12.01 -12.28 15.48
CA ALA A 143 11.07 -11.17 15.54
C ALA A 143 9.87 -11.37 14.59
N ILE A 144 9.88 -12.41 13.76
CA ILE A 144 8.79 -12.75 12.86
C ILE A 144 7.95 -13.84 13.51
N ARG A 145 6.70 -13.52 13.84
CA ARG A 145 5.79 -14.41 14.53
C ARG A 145 4.70 -14.90 13.58
N ILE A 146 4.19 -16.11 13.82
CA ILE A 146 3.02 -16.65 13.13
C ILE A 146 1.79 -16.44 14.02
N SER A 147 0.73 -15.91 13.46
CA SER A 147 -0.56 -15.70 14.11
C SER A 147 -1.69 -16.05 13.14
N ASN A 148 -2.36 -17.18 13.35
CA ASN A 148 -3.59 -17.59 12.64
C ASN A 148 -3.59 -17.30 11.11
N GLY A 149 -2.57 -17.78 10.40
CA GLY A 149 -2.46 -17.60 8.94
C GLY A 149 -1.77 -16.31 8.51
N PHE A 150 -1.20 -15.57 9.46
CA PHE A 150 -0.42 -14.35 9.20
C PHE A 150 1.01 -14.48 9.71
N PHE A 151 1.94 -13.84 9.01
CA PHE A 151 3.24 -13.46 9.58
C PHE A 151 3.13 -12.06 10.17
N VAL A 152 3.59 -11.90 11.41
CA VAL A 152 3.53 -10.63 12.15
C VAL A 152 4.95 -10.15 12.45
N PHE A 153 5.29 -8.96 12.00
CA PHE A 153 6.62 -8.36 12.20
C PHE A 153 6.57 -6.84 12.12
N GLY A 154 7.52 -6.16 12.80
CA GLY A 154 7.70 -4.71 12.65
C GLY A 154 8.52 -4.38 11.41
N ASN A 155 8.14 -3.33 10.67
CA ASN A 155 8.96 -2.83 9.58
C ASN A 155 9.86 -1.69 10.07
N PRO A 156 11.21 -1.87 10.12
CA PRO A 156 12.12 -0.86 10.64
C PRO A 156 12.08 0.47 9.89
N ASP A 157 11.77 0.43 8.59
CA ASP A 157 11.74 1.64 7.76
C ASP A 157 10.49 2.50 8.00
N GLN A 158 9.47 1.95 8.64
CA GLN A 158 8.26 2.67 9.02
C GLN A 158 8.19 2.98 10.52
N ALA A 159 9.21 2.63 11.28
CA ALA A 159 9.31 2.93 12.71
C ALA A 159 9.30 4.43 13.03
N TYR A 160 9.53 5.28 12.02
CA TYR A 160 9.49 6.74 12.15
C TYR A 160 8.14 7.35 11.78
N ASP A 161 7.24 6.57 11.22
CA ASP A 161 5.89 7.02 10.91
C ASP A 161 4.97 6.69 12.09
N PRO A 162 4.46 7.70 12.82
CA PRO A 162 3.58 7.46 13.96
C PRO A 162 2.28 6.76 13.58
N THR A 163 1.94 6.75 12.30
CA THR A 163 0.75 6.06 11.78
C THR A 163 0.98 4.57 11.54
N HIS A 164 2.25 4.11 11.56
CA HIS A 164 2.66 2.72 11.30
C HIS A 164 3.47 2.13 12.45
N ILE A 165 3.19 2.53 13.70
CA ILE A 165 3.86 2.00 14.90
C ILE A 165 3.48 0.56 15.23
N HIS A 166 2.38 0.07 14.66
CA HIS A 166 1.90 -1.30 14.88
C HIS A 166 2.58 -2.27 13.92
N PRO A 167 2.88 -3.51 14.38
CA PRO A 167 3.40 -4.54 13.50
C PRO A 167 2.48 -4.80 12.31
N TYR A 168 3.07 -5.17 11.18
CA TYR A 168 2.33 -5.68 10.03
C TYR A 168 1.86 -7.11 10.28
N ALA A 169 0.71 -7.43 9.72
CA ALA A 169 0.23 -8.80 9.60
C ALA A 169 0.02 -9.11 8.11
N VAL A 170 0.90 -9.94 7.57
CA VAL A 170 0.87 -10.32 6.15
C VAL A 170 0.34 -11.74 6.02
N ARG A 171 -0.65 -11.97 5.16
CA ARG A 171 -1.19 -13.31 4.93
C ARG A 171 -0.11 -14.26 4.45
N LYS A 172 -0.06 -15.48 5.02
CA LYS A 172 0.96 -16.48 4.67
C LYS A 172 0.94 -16.85 3.19
N GLU A 173 -0.24 -16.93 2.57
CA GLU A 173 -0.41 -17.21 1.16
C GLU A 173 0.07 -16.07 0.23
N HIS A 174 0.16 -14.84 0.73
CA HIS A 174 0.69 -13.70 -0.02
C HIS A 174 2.21 -13.62 0.06
N VAL A 175 2.84 -14.32 0.99
CA VAL A 175 4.30 -14.42 1.05
C VAL A 175 4.74 -15.59 0.17
N ARG A 176 5.35 -15.26 -0.94
CA ARG A 176 5.87 -16.22 -1.93
C ARG A 176 7.31 -15.90 -2.23
N ILE A 177 8.02 -16.84 -2.84
CA ILE A 177 9.42 -16.66 -3.20
C ILE A 177 9.49 -16.33 -4.69
N SER A 178 10.15 -15.23 -5.04
CA SER A 178 10.32 -14.82 -6.44
C SER A 178 11.15 -15.83 -7.23
N LEU A 179 10.73 -16.08 -8.47
CA LEU A 179 11.46 -16.99 -9.36
C LEU A 179 12.80 -16.38 -9.78
N GLN A 180 13.86 -17.20 -9.71
CA GLN A 180 15.20 -16.87 -10.14
C GLN A 180 15.50 -17.61 -11.45
N THR A 181 15.62 -16.86 -12.54
CA THR A 181 15.82 -17.40 -13.90
C THR A 181 17.26 -17.31 -14.37
N GLY A 182 18.10 -16.55 -13.67
CA GLY A 182 19.46 -16.21 -14.09
C GLY A 182 19.54 -14.98 -15.00
N ASN A 183 18.41 -14.44 -15.46
CA ASN A 183 18.36 -13.14 -16.11
C ASN A 183 18.07 -12.04 -15.09
N PRO A 184 18.99 -11.13 -14.79
CA PRO A 184 18.83 -10.16 -13.71
C PRO A 184 17.60 -9.26 -13.86
N GLU A 185 17.25 -8.86 -15.09
CA GLU A 185 16.09 -8.00 -15.34
C GLU A 185 14.78 -8.75 -15.10
N LEU A 186 14.67 -9.99 -15.55
CA LEU A 186 13.48 -10.81 -15.31
C LEU A 186 13.37 -11.18 -13.83
N ASP A 187 14.47 -11.50 -13.18
CA ASP A 187 14.51 -11.81 -11.74
C ASP A 187 14.06 -10.60 -10.92
N PHE A 188 14.48 -9.39 -11.31
CA PHE A 188 14.01 -8.16 -10.71
C PHE A 188 12.49 -7.95 -10.90
N LEU A 189 11.96 -8.16 -12.10
CA LEU A 189 10.52 -8.06 -12.38
C LEU A 189 9.71 -9.10 -11.58
N ASN A 190 10.20 -10.34 -11.49
CA ASN A 190 9.58 -11.38 -10.67
C ASN A 190 9.55 -10.96 -9.19
N GLU A 191 10.64 -10.42 -8.68
CA GLU A 191 10.73 -9.93 -7.30
C GLU A 191 9.76 -8.77 -7.06
N LEU A 192 9.65 -7.84 -8.00
CA LEU A 192 8.74 -6.71 -7.92
C LEU A 192 7.28 -7.15 -7.78
N TYR A 193 6.83 -8.07 -8.65
CA TYR A 193 5.47 -8.63 -8.59
C TYR A 193 5.23 -9.41 -7.29
N THR A 194 6.22 -10.18 -6.84
CA THR A 194 6.15 -10.95 -5.59
C THR A 194 6.03 -10.02 -4.38
N THR A 195 6.79 -8.93 -4.38
CA THR A 195 6.76 -7.91 -3.33
C THR A 195 5.43 -7.16 -3.31
N ALA A 196 4.92 -6.77 -4.47
CA ALA A 196 3.62 -6.12 -4.58
C ALA A 196 2.48 -7.00 -4.04
N LEU A 197 2.49 -8.30 -4.36
CA LEU A 197 1.54 -9.26 -3.81
C LEU A 197 1.61 -9.33 -2.28
N ARG A 198 2.82 -9.44 -1.72
CA ARG A 198 3.04 -9.49 -0.28
C ARG A 198 2.54 -8.24 0.42
N ASP A 199 2.86 -7.09 -0.11
CA ASP A 199 2.53 -5.79 0.48
C ASP A 199 1.08 -5.36 0.20
N GLY A 200 0.30 -6.15 -0.56
CA GLY A 200 -1.10 -5.88 -0.84
C GLY A 200 -1.35 -4.73 -1.81
N VAL A 201 -0.36 -4.38 -2.61
CA VAL A 201 -0.40 -3.23 -3.53
C VAL A 201 -0.31 -3.67 -4.99
N SER A 202 -0.79 -2.83 -5.90
CA SER A 202 -0.70 -3.12 -7.33
C SER A 202 0.71 -2.85 -7.87
N PRO A 203 1.34 -3.81 -8.57
CA PRO A 203 2.63 -3.58 -9.22
C PRO A 203 2.55 -2.52 -10.33
N TYR A 204 1.33 -2.18 -10.77
CA TYR A 204 1.08 -1.22 -11.85
C TYR A 204 1.05 0.23 -11.39
N SER A 205 0.86 0.47 -10.09
CA SER A 205 0.84 1.81 -9.49
C SER A 205 2.22 2.34 -9.14
N LEU A 206 3.27 1.81 -9.76
CA LEU A 206 4.65 2.14 -9.46
C LEU A 206 5.01 3.57 -9.83
N GLN A 207 5.65 4.24 -8.88
CA GLN A 207 6.36 5.49 -9.08
C GLN A 207 7.81 5.35 -8.62
N VAL A 208 8.69 6.14 -9.17
CA VAL A 208 10.10 6.17 -8.76
C VAL A 208 10.40 7.53 -8.15
N GLU A 209 10.70 7.53 -6.87
CA GLU A 209 11.13 8.72 -6.12
C GLU A 209 12.53 8.48 -5.55
N ASN A 210 13.46 9.36 -5.86
CA ASN A 210 14.84 9.28 -5.34
C ASN A 210 15.52 7.91 -5.54
N GLY A 211 15.20 7.24 -6.65
CA GLY A 211 15.76 5.91 -6.98
C GLY A 211 15.10 4.74 -6.26
N SER A 212 14.01 4.96 -5.54
CA SER A 212 13.22 3.91 -4.87
C SER A 212 11.86 3.77 -5.51
N PHE A 213 11.29 2.56 -5.47
CA PHE A 213 9.91 2.34 -5.88
C PHE A 213 8.96 2.79 -4.78
N VAL A 214 7.95 3.55 -5.18
CA VAL A 214 6.90 4.07 -4.32
C VAL A 214 5.55 3.75 -4.95
N ILE A 215 4.62 3.26 -4.16
CA ILE A 215 3.22 3.11 -4.56
C ILE A 215 2.39 4.05 -3.70
N PRO A 216 1.79 5.09 -4.28
CA PRO A 216 0.85 5.95 -3.56
C PRO A 216 -0.37 5.15 -3.13
N HIS A 217 -0.74 5.27 -1.85
CA HIS A 217 -1.90 4.61 -1.29
C HIS A 217 -2.66 5.58 -0.37
N GLY A 218 -3.79 6.10 -0.85
CA GLY A 218 -4.56 7.08 -0.08
C GLY A 218 -3.73 8.32 0.28
N ASP A 219 -3.52 8.53 1.57
CA ASP A 219 -2.79 9.64 2.17
C ASP A 219 -1.30 9.36 2.42
N HIS A 220 -0.83 8.15 2.13
CA HIS A 220 0.55 7.73 2.36
C HIS A 220 1.13 6.95 1.18
N ASN A 221 2.46 6.76 1.21
CA ASN A 221 3.18 6.00 0.20
C ASN A 221 3.67 4.67 0.78
N HIS A 222 3.52 3.58 0.01
CA HIS A 222 4.22 2.34 0.27
C HIS A 222 5.56 2.32 -0.45
N TYR A 223 6.62 2.04 0.28
CA TYR A 223 7.95 1.83 -0.28
C TYR A 223 8.17 0.35 -0.54
N ILE A 224 8.38 0.00 -1.80
CA ILE A 224 8.63 -1.38 -2.19
C ILE A 224 10.04 -1.80 -1.78
N LYS A 225 10.12 -2.82 -0.94
CA LYS A 225 11.36 -3.47 -0.54
C LYS A 225 11.71 -4.58 -1.50
N VAL A 226 12.79 -4.39 -2.24
CA VAL A 226 13.35 -5.38 -3.16
C VAL A 226 14.80 -5.69 -2.79
N GLN A 227 15.22 -6.92 -3.01
CA GLN A 227 16.59 -7.36 -2.73
C GLN A 227 17.54 -6.99 -3.88
N THR A 228 17.05 -7.07 -5.12
CA THR A 228 17.79 -6.66 -6.31
C THR A 228 17.81 -5.14 -6.43
N LYS A 229 19.00 -4.58 -6.63
CA LYS A 229 19.21 -3.14 -6.74
C LYS A 229 19.69 -2.73 -8.13
N GLY A 230 19.44 -1.50 -8.50
CA GLY A 230 19.98 -0.89 -9.72
C GLY A 230 19.08 -0.98 -10.95
N TYR A 231 17.91 -1.61 -10.85
CA TYR A 231 16.96 -1.73 -11.97
C TYR A 231 15.79 -0.73 -11.93
N GLU A 232 15.65 0.04 -10.85
CA GLU A 232 14.52 0.94 -10.60
C GLU A 232 14.39 2.00 -11.70
N VAL A 233 15.50 2.66 -12.03
CA VAL A 233 15.54 3.69 -13.10
C VAL A 233 15.38 3.06 -14.47
N ALA A 234 16.02 1.91 -14.71
CA ALA A 234 15.92 1.20 -15.98
C ALA A 234 14.49 0.76 -16.28
N LEU A 235 13.76 0.27 -15.29
CA LEU A 235 12.35 -0.13 -15.44
C LEU A 235 11.48 1.07 -15.83
N LYS A 236 11.60 2.20 -15.16
CA LYS A 236 10.85 3.42 -15.47
C LYS A 236 11.03 3.83 -16.94
N ASN A 237 12.25 3.72 -17.47
CA ASN A 237 12.56 4.09 -18.84
C ASN A 237 12.13 3.05 -19.87
N LYS A 238 11.87 1.82 -19.45
CA LYS A 238 11.51 0.70 -20.33
C LYS A 238 10.01 0.41 -20.41
N ILE A 239 9.21 0.94 -19.47
CA ILE A 239 7.76 0.85 -19.57
C ILE A 239 7.32 1.82 -20.67
N PRO A 240 6.78 1.32 -21.79
CA PRO A 240 6.37 2.19 -22.88
C PRO A 240 5.21 3.09 -22.43
N ALA A 241 5.37 4.38 -22.63
CA ALA A 241 4.29 5.33 -22.43
C ALA A 241 3.30 5.20 -23.59
N LEU A 242 2.04 4.92 -23.28
CA LEU A 242 0.98 4.96 -24.28
C LEU A 242 0.71 6.40 -24.72
N GLN A 243 0.64 6.63 -26.01
CA GLN A 243 0.28 7.94 -26.54
C GLN A 243 -1.21 8.18 -26.34
N SER A 244 -1.53 9.18 -25.54
CA SER A 244 -2.92 9.55 -25.30
C SER A 244 -3.60 10.03 -26.57
N ASN A 245 -4.75 9.47 -26.88
CA ASN A 245 -5.60 9.86 -27.99
C ASN A 245 -6.94 10.35 -27.44
N TYR A 246 -7.04 11.66 -27.19
CA TYR A 246 -8.26 12.25 -26.64
C TYR A 246 -9.34 12.37 -27.72
N GLN A 247 -10.54 11.86 -27.39
CA GLN A 247 -11.75 12.05 -28.21
C GLN A 247 -12.94 12.36 -27.28
N PRO A 248 -13.77 13.35 -27.61
CA PRO A 248 -14.99 13.60 -26.84
C PRO A 248 -16.01 12.48 -27.08
N GLY A 249 -16.77 12.14 -26.04
CA GLY A 249 -17.83 11.13 -26.14
C GLY A 249 -18.16 10.46 -24.82
N ALA A 250 -19.07 9.49 -24.87
CA ALA A 250 -19.44 8.70 -23.72
C ALA A 250 -18.32 7.75 -23.27
N PHE A 251 -18.33 7.43 -21.99
CA PHE A 251 -17.37 6.50 -21.38
C PHE A 251 -18.09 5.22 -20.90
N ASP A 252 -17.60 4.08 -21.36
CA ASP A 252 -17.98 2.75 -20.91
C ASP A 252 -16.71 1.99 -20.46
N GLU A 253 -16.52 1.89 -19.16
CA GLU A 253 -15.36 1.23 -18.55
C GLU A 253 -15.22 -0.22 -19.01
N LYS A 254 -16.35 -0.95 -19.08
CA LYS A 254 -16.35 -2.37 -19.45
C LYS A 254 -15.76 -2.59 -20.85
N ALA A 255 -16.15 -1.79 -21.83
CA ALA A 255 -15.64 -1.90 -23.20
C ALA A 255 -14.14 -1.68 -23.28
N VAL A 256 -13.59 -0.73 -22.50
CA VAL A 256 -12.15 -0.46 -22.43
C VAL A 256 -11.40 -1.62 -21.76
N LEU A 257 -11.94 -2.15 -20.64
CA LEU A 257 -11.34 -3.30 -19.93
C LEU A 257 -11.33 -4.57 -20.78
N GLU A 258 -12.37 -4.83 -21.57
CA GLU A 258 -12.41 -5.96 -22.50
C GLU A 258 -11.30 -5.87 -23.55
N LYS A 259 -11.01 -4.66 -24.05
CA LYS A 259 -9.88 -4.43 -24.97
C LYS A 259 -8.52 -4.68 -24.28
N VAL A 260 -8.34 -4.20 -23.05
CA VAL A 260 -7.12 -4.46 -22.27
C VAL A 260 -6.92 -5.97 -22.06
N ASP A 261 -7.95 -6.69 -21.68
CA ASP A 261 -7.89 -8.14 -21.47
C ASP A 261 -7.52 -8.89 -22.74
N GLN A 262 -8.06 -8.45 -23.90
CA GLN A 262 -7.69 -9.00 -25.21
C GLN A 262 -6.20 -8.77 -25.50
N LEU A 263 -5.71 -7.55 -25.32
CA LEU A 263 -4.30 -7.20 -25.55
C LEU A 263 -3.35 -7.97 -24.63
N LEU A 264 -3.74 -8.18 -23.37
CA LEU A 264 -2.99 -9.03 -22.42
C LEU A 264 -2.92 -10.48 -22.90
N ALA A 265 -4.04 -11.04 -23.37
CA ALA A 265 -4.08 -12.39 -23.92
C ALA A 265 -3.22 -12.52 -25.18
N ASP A 266 -3.32 -11.57 -26.09
CA ASP A 266 -2.53 -11.52 -27.32
C ASP A 266 -1.03 -11.39 -27.00
N SER A 267 -0.65 -10.54 -26.05
CA SER A 267 0.74 -10.38 -25.63
C SER A 267 1.34 -11.68 -25.09
N ARG A 268 0.58 -12.45 -24.32
CA ARG A 268 1.04 -13.75 -23.79
C ARG A 268 1.28 -14.76 -24.91
N SER A 269 0.49 -14.71 -25.97
CA SER A 269 0.65 -15.56 -27.14
C SER A 269 1.83 -15.14 -28.02
N ILE A 270 1.91 -13.85 -28.33
CA ILE A 270 2.92 -13.29 -29.24
C ILE A 270 4.32 -13.33 -28.60
N TYR A 271 4.40 -12.98 -27.33
CA TYR A 271 5.67 -12.85 -26.59
C TYR A 271 5.95 -14.03 -25.65
N LYS A 272 5.38 -15.20 -25.90
CA LYS A 272 5.56 -16.40 -25.06
C LYS A 272 7.02 -16.77 -24.78
N ASP A 273 7.92 -16.49 -25.72
CA ASP A 273 9.35 -16.76 -25.63
C ASP A 273 10.16 -15.50 -25.27
N LYS A 274 9.49 -14.39 -24.93
CA LYS A 274 10.07 -13.09 -24.58
C LYS A 274 9.45 -12.55 -23.29
N PRO A 275 9.76 -13.16 -22.14
CA PRO A 275 9.09 -12.85 -20.88
C PRO A 275 9.31 -11.42 -20.39
N ILE A 276 10.44 -10.79 -20.73
CA ILE A 276 10.72 -9.39 -20.33
C ILE A 276 9.77 -8.45 -21.06
N GLU A 277 9.67 -8.58 -22.39
CA GLU A 277 8.78 -7.77 -23.21
C GLU A 277 7.32 -7.96 -22.82
N GLN A 278 6.91 -9.20 -22.54
CA GLN A 278 5.57 -9.49 -22.04
C GLN A 278 5.29 -8.76 -20.71
N ARG A 279 6.23 -8.78 -19.76
CA ARG A 279 6.10 -8.07 -18.49
C ARG A 279 6.01 -6.55 -18.67
N GLN A 280 6.79 -6.00 -19.58
CA GLN A 280 6.72 -4.57 -19.90
C GLN A 280 5.35 -4.17 -20.44
N ILE A 281 4.75 -4.99 -21.32
CA ILE A 281 3.40 -4.78 -21.84
C ILE A 281 2.37 -4.88 -20.73
N GLU A 282 2.45 -5.90 -19.88
CA GLU A 282 1.56 -6.05 -18.71
C GLU A 282 1.62 -4.83 -17.80
N LEU A 283 2.81 -4.30 -17.52
CA LEU A 283 2.99 -3.10 -16.70
C LEU A 283 2.38 -1.86 -17.36
N ALA A 284 2.60 -1.67 -18.66
CA ALA A 284 2.04 -0.53 -19.39
C ALA A 284 0.51 -0.55 -19.41
N LEU A 285 -0.09 -1.70 -19.72
CA LEU A 285 -1.54 -1.88 -19.73
C LEU A 285 -2.13 -1.80 -18.32
N GLY A 286 -1.43 -2.32 -17.32
CA GLY A 286 -1.82 -2.21 -15.92
C GLY A 286 -1.83 -0.78 -15.42
N GLN A 287 -0.81 0.01 -15.70
CA GLN A 287 -0.76 1.45 -15.37
C GLN A 287 -1.87 2.23 -16.07
N PHE A 288 -2.11 1.96 -17.35
CA PHE A 288 -3.23 2.54 -18.08
C PHE A 288 -4.56 2.27 -17.38
N THR A 289 -4.81 1.02 -17.01
CA THR A 289 -6.04 0.58 -16.34
C THR A 289 -6.21 1.25 -14.98
N GLU A 290 -5.16 1.31 -14.16
CA GLU A 290 -5.17 1.96 -12.86
C GLU A 290 -5.49 3.47 -12.98
N ASN A 291 -4.84 4.16 -13.92
CA ASN A 291 -5.08 5.58 -14.15
C ASN A 291 -6.51 5.85 -14.65
N MET A 292 -7.02 5.01 -15.55
CA MET A 292 -8.39 5.13 -16.04
C MET A 292 -9.43 4.92 -14.93
N LYS A 293 -9.22 3.93 -14.05
CA LYS A 293 -10.11 3.66 -12.91
C LYS A 293 -10.11 4.76 -11.86
N LYS A 294 -8.95 5.41 -11.65
CA LYS A 294 -8.83 6.54 -10.73
C LYS A 294 -9.55 7.78 -11.24
N LEU A 295 -9.41 8.07 -12.53
CA LEU A 295 -10.02 9.25 -13.16
C LEU A 295 -10.21 9.01 -14.65
N ALA A 296 -11.44 8.80 -15.07
CA ALA A 296 -11.79 8.71 -16.48
C ALA A 296 -11.80 10.11 -17.11
N THR A 297 -10.75 10.42 -17.85
CA THR A 297 -10.53 11.74 -18.51
C THR A 297 -10.79 11.71 -20.01
N ASN A 298 -11.18 10.57 -20.56
CA ASN A 298 -11.37 10.35 -22.00
C ASN A 298 -12.65 9.54 -22.27
N SER A 299 -13.12 9.56 -23.51
CA SER A 299 -14.22 8.69 -23.95
C SER A 299 -13.75 7.26 -24.19
N THR A 300 -14.70 6.33 -24.30
CA THR A 300 -14.42 4.96 -24.76
C THR A 300 -13.67 4.95 -26.08
N ALA A 301 -14.11 5.75 -27.05
CA ALA A 301 -13.45 5.86 -28.35
C ALA A 301 -12.00 6.36 -28.25
N GLY A 302 -11.75 7.36 -27.39
CA GLY A 302 -10.41 7.88 -27.14
C GLY A 302 -9.49 6.87 -26.44
N TYR A 303 -10.00 6.12 -25.47
CA TYR A 303 -9.23 5.08 -24.80
C TYR A 303 -8.93 3.89 -25.73
N LEU A 304 -9.90 3.45 -26.55
CA LEU A 304 -9.68 2.40 -27.54
C LEU A 304 -8.63 2.81 -28.58
N ALA A 305 -8.71 4.04 -29.08
CA ALA A 305 -7.71 4.58 -30.01
C ALA A 305 -6.31 4.75 -29.38
N THR A 306 -6.22 4.89 -28.07
CA THR A 306 -4.94 4.90 -27.34
C THR A 306 -4.34 3.48 -27.26
N LEU A 307 -5.20 2.47 -27.14
CA LEU A 307 -4.80 1.07 -27.04
C LEU A 307 -4.48 0.41 -28.39
N ASP A 308 -5.07 0.90 -29.50
CA ASP A 308 -4.79 0.42 -30.86
C ASP A 308 -3.42 0.88 -31.37
#